data_8c504917a6fbc5af4691653708161cce
#
_entry.id   8c504917a6fbc5af4691653708161cce
#
_cell.length_a   1.000
_cell.length_b   1.000
_cell.length_c   1.000
_cell.angle_alpha   90.00
_cell.angle_beta   90.00
_cell.angle_gamma   90.00
#
_symmetry.space_group_name_H-M   'P 1'
#
loop_
_entity.id
_entity.type
_entity.pdbx_description
1 polymer ?
#
loop_
_entity_poly.entity_id
_entity_poly.type
_entity_poly.pdbx_seq_one_letter_code
_entity_poly.pdbx_strand_id
1 'polypeptide(L)'
;MNYETADSYCYNDSAEYCDKFGRLYTWAAAVGKSEEVCGFGHSCSLPSVNIQGVCPEGWHLPTRTEWDPLFTAVGGSSIAGAKLMSTSGWSGDDIGTDDFSFSALPAGFRDYNGHYHDEGDLLYIWSSTEFDRRRAYRMDLLYFSDDVYLNIDDKNVGFSVRCLKD
;
A
#
# COMPACT_ATOMS: atom_id res chain seq x y z
N MET A 1 -7.50 0.28 -3.57
CA MET A 1 -8.30 1.54 -3.66
C MET A 1 -8.24 2.08 -5.07
N ASN A 2 -9.37 2.57 -5.66
CA ASN A 2 -9.39 3.10 -7.03
C ASN A 2 -10.06 4.51 -7.09
N TYR A 3 -9.72 5.38 -6.12
CA TYR A 3 -10.17 6.77 -6.09
C TYR A 3 -9.17 7.66 -6.84
N GLU A 4 -9.61 8.32 -7.91
CA GLU A 4 -8.76 9.19 -8.72
C GLU A 4 -8.50 10.53 -8.03
N THR A 5 -7.23 10.90 -7.90
CA THR A 5 -6.78 12.19 -7.40
C THR A 5 -5.48 12.59 -8.10
N ALA A 6 -5.04 13.83 -7.91
CA ALA A 6 -3.70 14.22 -8.32
C ALA A 6 -2.66 13.26 -7.70
N ASP A 7 -1.58 13.00 -8.42
CA ASP A 7 -0.48 12.11 -8.01
C ASP A 7 -0.94 10.68 -7.67
N SER A 8 -1.98 10.20 -8.38
CA SER A 8 -2.42 8.81 -8.40
C SER A 8 -2.43 8.25 -9.82
N TYR A 9 -1.96 7.02 -9.99
CA TYR A 9 -1.62 6.44 -11.29
C TYR A 9 -2.20 5.04 -11.44
N CYS A 10 -2.63 4.70 -12.66
CA CYS A 10 -2.85 3.30 -13.02
C CYS A 10 -1.50 2.68 -13.40
N TYR A 11 -1.26 1.42 -13.06
CA TYR A 11 -0.06 0.72 -13.52
C TYR A 11 0.02 0.77 -15.06
N ASN A 12 1.20 1.06 -15.62
CA ASN A 12 1.44 1.30 -17.05
C ASN A 12 0.51 2.35 -17.69
N ASP A 13 -0.01 3.31 -16.90
CA ASP A 13 -0.98 4.34 -17.33
C ASP A 13 -2.23 3.75 -18.03
N SER A 14 -2.57 2.49 -17.73
CA SER A 14 -3.70 1.76 -18.30
C SER A 14 -4.87 1.64 -17.32
N ALA A 15 -6.07 2.04 -17.75
CA ALA A 15 -7.29 1.94 -16.95
C ALA A 15 -7.61 0.49 -16.56
N GLU A 16 -7.27 -0.49 -17.38
CA GLU A 16 -7.45 -1.91 -17.09
C GLU A 16 -6.73 -2.32 -15.79
N TYR A 17 -5.53 -1.80 -15.56
CA TYR A 17 -4.78 -2.07 -14.33
C TYR A 17 -5.40 -1.38 -13.11
N CYS A 18 -5.98 -0.20 -13.28
CA CYS A 18 -6.75 0.43 -12.19
C CYS A 18 -7.98 -0.41 -11.82
N ASP A 19 -8.67 -1.00 -12.78
CA ASP A 19 -9.81 -1.88 -12.53
C ASP A 19 -9.39 -3.17 -11.84
N LYS A 20 -8.22 -3.71 -12.21
CA LYS A 20 -7.66 -4.94 -11.64
C LYS A 20 -7.07 -4.75 -10.23
N PHE A 21 -6.22 -3.74 -10.04
CA PHE A 21 -5.38 -3.57 -8.85
C PHE A 21 -5.75 -2.34 -8.00
N GLY A 22 -6.53 -1.41 -8.55
CA GLY A 22 -6.64 -0.08 -8.01
C GLY A 22 -5.50 0.83 -8.45
N ARG A 23 -5.42 2.02 -7.86
CA ARG A 23 -4.39 3.02 -8.18
C ARG A 23 -3.18 2.92 -7.27
N LEU A 24 -2.07 3.38 -7.79
CA LEU A 24 -0.82 3.64 -7.08
C LEU A 24 -0.80 5.13 -6.72
N TYR A 25 -0.56 5.45 -5.46
CA TYR A 25 -0.58 6.81 -4.91
C TYR A 25 0.80 7.19 -4.42
N THR A 26 1.24 8.44 -4.66
CA THR A 26 2.29 9.00 -3.82
C THR A 26 1.81 9.07 -2.37
N TRP A 27 2.73 9.17 -1.41
CA TRP A 27 2.30 9.21 0.00
C TRP A 27 1.47 10.46 0.32
N ALA A 28 1.82 11.62 -0.24
CA ALA A 28 1.04 12.85 -0.08
C ALA A 28 -0.39 12.66 -0.60
N ALA A 29 -0.55 12.12 -1.80
CA ALA A 29 -1.87 11.80 -2.35
C ALA A 29 -2.63 10.83 -1.46
N ALA A 30 -1.98 9.74 -0.98
CA ALA A 30 -2.60 8.75 -0.12
C ALA A 30 -3.18 9.37 1.16
N VAL A 31 -2.44 10.28 1.82
CA VAL A 31 -2.91 10.98 3.04
C VAL A 31 -3.80 12.20 2.75
N GLY A 32 -4.20 12.44 1.49
CA GLY A 32 -5.11 13.52 1.10
C GLY A 32 -4.50 14.92 1.18
N LYS A 33 -3.21 15.04 0.89
CA LYS A 33 -2.46 16.30 0.87
C LYS A 33 -1.77 16.50 -0.48
N SER A 34 -1.35 17.74 -0.77
CA SER A 34 -0.56 18.02 -1.96
C SER A 34 0.93 17.70 -1.73
N GLU A 35 1.66 17.52 -2.82
CA GLU A 35 3.11 17.26 -2.78
C GLU A 35 3.90 18.43 -2.15
N GLU A 36 3.44 19.68 -2.31
CA GLU A 36 4.07 20.86 -1.71
C GLU A 36 3.94 20.89 -0.19
N VAL A 37 2.94 20.18 0.37
CA VAL A 37 2.67 20.19 1.82
C VAL A 37 3.25 18.95 2.49
N CYS A 38 3.05 17.76 1.91
CA CYS A 38 3.37 16.48 2.52
C CYS A 38 4.24 15.56 1.65
N GLY A 39 4.64 16.00 0.46
CA GLY A 39 5.45 15.22 -0.46
C GLY A 39 6.90 15.05 -0.04
N PHE A 40 7.69 14.50 -0.95
CA PHE A 40 9.10 14.23 -0.74
C PHE A 40 9.88 15.52 -0.40
N GLY A 41 10.55 15.52 0.74
CA GLY A 41 11.32 16.66 1.25
C GLY A 41 10.55 17.55 2.24
N HIS A 42 9.24 17.32 2.44
CA HIS A 42 8.38 18.10 3.33
C HIS A 42 7.94 17.26 4.53
N SER A 43 8.04 17.82 5.74
CA SER A 43 7.44 17.21 6.93
C SER A 43 5.95 17.47 6.96
N CYS A 44 5.18 16.42 7.17
CA CYS A 44 3.72 16.47 7.16
C CYS A 44 3.16 16.56 8.57
N SER A 45 2.37 17.60 8.85
CA SER A 45 1.66 17.71 10.13
C SER A 45 0.29 17.04 10.02
N LEU A 46 0.24 15.75 10.35
CA LEU A 46 -0.99 14.96 10.36
C LEU A 46 -1.42 14.65 11.80
N PRO A 47 -2.73 14.45 12.05
CA PRO A 47 -3.18 13.78 13.27
C PRO A 47 -2.48 12.43 13.43
N SER A 48 -2.34 11.95 14.67
CA SER A 48 -1.66 10.68 14.95
C SER A 48 -2.49 9.44 14.60
N VAL A 49 -3.79 9.60 14.37
CA VAL A 49 -4.76 8.52 14.09
C VAL A 49 -5.85 9.00 13.14
N ASN A 50 -6.52 8.06 12.51
CA ASN A 50 -7.72 8.28 11.67
C ASN A 50 -7.49 9.27 10.52
N ILE A 51 -6.38 9.12 9.80
CA ILE A 51 -6.14 9.86 8.56
C ILE A 51 -7.02 9.26 7.47
N GLN A 52 -8.13 9.92 7.14
CA GLN A 52 -9.01 9.47 6.06
C GLN A 52 -8.24 9.37 4.73
N GLY A 53 -7.51 10.42 4.35
CA GLY A 53 -6.80 10.47 3.07
C GLY A 53 -7.72 10.19 1.88
N VAL A 54 -7.31 9.25 1.02
CA VAL A 54 -8.12 8.79 -0.15
C VAL A 54 -9.16 7.73 0.21
N CYS A 55 -9.30 7.37 1.48
CA CYS A 55 -10.30 6.41 1.92
C CYS A 55 -11.71 7.02 1.92
N PRO A 56 -12.78 6.21 1.75
CA PRO A 56 -14.14 6.70 1.87
C PRO A 56 -14.48 7.13 3.30
N GLU A 57 -15.58 7.87 3.47
CA GLU A 57 -16.08 8.27 4.79
C GLU A 57 -16.28 7.04 5.70
N GLY A 58 -15.86 7.13 6.96
CA GLY A 58 -15.87 6.02 7.93
C GLY A 58 -14.73 5.01 7.74
N TRP A 59 -13.71 5.37 6.96
CA TRP A 59 -12.50 4.58 6.74
C TRP A 59 -11.27 5.49 6.78
N HIS A 60 -10.12 4.92 7.15
CA HIS A 60 -8.85 5.63 7.20
C HIS A 60 -7.69 4.81 6.64
N LEU A 61 -6.58 5.48 6.32
CA LEU A 61 -5.32 4.81 6.03
C LEU A 61 -4.76 4.22 7.32
N PRO A 62 -4.40 2.92 7.35
CA PRO A 62 -3.80 2.31 8.51
C PRO A 62 -2.50 3.03 8.92
N THR A 63 -2.32 3.26 10.20
CA THR A 63 -1.01 3.59 10.78
C THR A 63 -0.12 2.35 10.75
N ARG A 64 1.20 2.54 10.92
CA ARG A 64 2.15 1.43 11.05
C ARG A 64 1.74 0.43 12.14
N THR A 65 1.26 0.92 13.28
CA THR A 65 0.92 0.09 14.43
C THR A 65 -0.43 -0.62 14.30
N GLU A 66 -1.31 -0.19 13.40
CA GLU A 66 -2.58 -0.88 13.14
C GLU A 66 -2.41 -2.14 12.29
N TRP A 67 -1.24 -2.36 11.67
CA TRP A 67 -0.91 -3.63 11.04
C TRP A 67 -0.60 -4.76 12.03
N ASP A 68 -0.08 -4.44 13.23
CA ASP A 68 0.32 -5.45 14.23
C ASP A 68 -0.86 -6.34 14.69
N PRO A 69 -2.08 -5.81 14.99
CA PRO A 69 -3.26 -6.63 15.25
C PRO A 69 -3.63 -7.55 14.09
N LEU A 70 -3.55 -7.09 12.84
CA LEU A 70 -3.81 -7.93 11.66
C LEU A 70 -2.83 -9.12 11.63
N PHE A 71 -1.53 -8.85 11.74
CA PHE A 71 -0.51 -9.91 11.72
C PHE A 71 -0.70 -10.90 12.87
N THR A 72 -1.04 -10.43 14.05
CA THR A 72 -1.35 -11.29 15.20
C THR A 72 -2.57 -12.17 14.91
N ALA A 73 -3.64 -11.60 14.36
CA ALA A 73 -4.88 -12.31 14.08
C ALA A 73 -4.69 -13.43 13.02
N VAL A 74 -3.79 -13.24 12.05
CA VAL A 74 -3.53 -14.23 11.01
C VAL A 74 -2.47 -15.26 11.40
N GLY A 75 -1.86 -15.15 12.61
CA GLY A 75 -0.92 -16.14 13.14
C GLY A 75 0.54 -15.70 13.20
N GLY A 76 0.82 -14.41 12.99
CA GLY A 76 2.15 -13.81 13.09
C GLY A 76 2.71 -13.36 11.73
N SER A 77 3.66 -12.43 11.77
CA SER A 77 4.24 -11.83 10.57
C SER A 77 4.94 -12.83 9.65
N SER A 78 5.47 -13.92 10.20
CA SER A 78 6.21 -14.94 9.43
C SER A 78 5.34 -15.86 8.55
N ILE A 79 4.01 -15.75 8.64
CA ILE A 79 3.06 -16.51 7.81
C ILE A 79 1.95 -15.61 7.25
N ALA A 80 1.96 -14.34 7.64
CA ALA A 80 0.90 -13.42 7.25
C ALA A 80 0.90 -13.15 5.74
N GLY A 81 2.06 -13.14 5.09
CA GLY A 81 2.19 -12.97 3.65
C GLY A 81 1.37 -14.00 2.90
N ALA A 82 1.66 -15.28 3.07
CA ALA A 82 0.93 -16.38 2.42
C ALA A 82 -0.58 -16.32 2.69
N LYS A 83 -1.00 -15.95 3.90
CA LYS A 83 -2.42 -15.93 4.30
C LYS A 83 -3.21 -14.71 3.82
N LEU A 84 -2.53 -13.61 3.50
CA LEU A 84 -3.14 -12.37 3.05
C LEU A 84 -3.13 -12.23 1.52
N MET A 85 -2.21 -12.88 0.83
CA MET A 85 -2.12 -12.89 -0.63
C MET A 85 -3.34 -13.60 -1.23
N SER A 86 -3.85 -13.05 -2.33
CA SER A 86 -4.89 -13.69 -3.15
C SER A 86 -4.42 -15.03 -3.71
N THR A 87 -5.36 -15.92 -3.99
CA THR A 87 -5.09 -17.25 -4.56
C THR A 87 -4.73 -17.24 -6.05
N SER A 88 -4.54 -16.07 -6.64
CA SER A 88 -4.20 -15.91 -8.05
C SER A 88 -3.58 -14.53 -8.34
N GLY A 89 -2.88 -14.43 -9.46
CA GLY A 89 -2.29 -13.19 -9.96
C GLY A 89 -0.83 -12.98 -9.52
N TRP A 90 -0.33 -13.75 -8.57
CA TRP A 90 1.06 -13.74 -8.14
C TRP A 90 1.93 -14.61 -9.04
N SER A 91 3.20 -14.25 -9.21
CA SER A 91 4.19 -15.06 -9.91
C SER A 91 4.54 -16.31 -9.11
N GLY A 92 5.03 -17.36 -9.81
CA GLY A 92 5.40 -18.62 -9.20
C GLY A 92 4.23 -19.57 -8.95
N ASP A 93 4.54 -20.72 -8.35
CA ASP A 93 3.59 -21.80 -8.08
C ASP A 93 3.01 -21.71 -6.65
N ASP A 94 3.73 -21.06 -5.72
CA ASP A 94 3.32 -20.86 -4.32
C ASP A 94 2.55 -19.55 -4.19
N ILE A 95 1.30 -19.58 -4.58
CA ILE A 95 0.35 -18.48 -4.41
C ILE A 95 -0.24 -18.46 -3.01
N GLY A 96 -0.74 -17.29 -2.58
CA GLY A 96 -1.38 -17.14 -1.28
C GLY A 96 -2.60 -18.04 -1.07
N THR A 97 -2.94 -18.26 0.18
CA THR A 97 -4.12 -19.06 0.58
C THR A 97 -5.38 -18.22 0.75
N ASP A 98 -5.22 -16.91 0.96
CA ASP A 98 -6.30 -15.93 1.22
C ASP A 98 -7.27 -16.38 2.33
N ASP A 99 -6.75 -17.03 3.37
CA ASP A 99 -7.51 -17.64 4.47
C ASP A 99 -8.49 -16.66 5.16
N PHE A 100 -8.24 -15.36 5.03
CA PHE A 100 -9.00 -14.30 5.69
C PHE A 100 -9.75 -13.37 4.72
N SER A 101 -9.81 -13.72 3.44
CA SER A 101 -10.43 -12.89 2.39
C SER A 101 -9.85 -11.47 2.34
N PHE A 102 -8.56 -11.34 2.63
CA PHE A 102 -7.85 -10.10 2.47
C PHE A 102 -7.58 -9.80 1.00
N SER A 103 -7.36 -10.84 0.19
CA SER A 103 -7.24 -10.82 -1.27
C SER A 103 -6.22 -9.79 -1.76
N ALA A 104 -5.03 -9.80 -1.18
CA ALA A 104 -3.94 -8.92 -1.60
C ALA A 104 -3.50 -9.28 -3.03
N LEU A 105 -3.51 -8.32 -3.94
CA LEU A 105 -3.12 -8.48 -5.35
C LEU A 105 -1.75 -7.86 -5.61
N PRO A 106 -0.88 -8.49 -6.42
CA PRO A 106 0.49 -8.03 -6.69
C PRO A 106 0.49 -6.86 -7.69
N ALA A 107 0.19 -5.67 -7.20
CA ALA A 107 0.03 -4.47 -8.02
C ALA A 107 1.36 -3.84 -8.48
N GLY A 108 2.50 -4.31 -7.94
CA GLY A 108 3.77 -3.65 -8.18
C GLY A 108 3.82 -2.22 -7.62
N PHE A 109 4.63 -1.37 -8.25
CA PHE A 109 4.78 0.02 -7.87
C PHE A 109 5.17 0.92 -9.04
N ARG A 110 5.08 2.24 -8.84
CA ARG A 110 5.59 3.27 -9.75
C ARG A 110 6.74 4.01 -9.10
N ASP A 111 7.93 4.02 -9.73
CA ASP A 111 9.08 4.75 -9.20
C ASP A 111 8.94 6.27 -9.35
N TYR A 112 9.87 7.02 -8.74
CA TYR A 112 9.87 8.48 -8.79
C TYR A 112 10.17 9.06 -10.19
N ASN A 113 10.70 8.26 -11.13
CA ASN A 113 10.91 8.65 -12.51
C ASN A 113 9.69 8.37 -13.40
N GLY A 114 8.67 7.70 -12.86
CA GLY A 114 7.44 7.36 -13.58
C GLY A 114 7.43 5.99 -14.24
N HIS A 115 8.41 5.13 -13.98
CA HIS A 115 8.43 3.76 -14.48
C HIS A 115 7.69 2.82 -13.53
N TYR A 116 7.11 1.77 -14.09
CA TYR A 116 6.35 0.76 -13.38
C TYR A 116 7.15 -0.53 -13.25
N HIS A 117 7.05 -1.18 -12.09
CA HIS A 117 7.86 -2.34 -11.72
C HIS A 117 7.05 -3.38 -10.95
N ASP A 118 7.44 -4.64 -11.05
CA ASP A 118 7.09 -5.76 -10.16
C ASP A 118 5.59 -6.12 -10.10
N GLU A 119 4.81 -5.79 -11.16
CA GLU A 119 3.45 -6.33 -11.30
C GLU A 119 3.54 -7.86 -11.41
N GLY A 120 2.72 -8.54 -10.63
CA GLY A 120 2.74 -9.99 -10.48
C GLY A 120 3.65 -10.47 -9.35
N ASP A 121 4.63 -9.70 -8.92
CA ASP A 121 5.66 -10.12 -7.98
C ASP A 121 5.49 -9.53 -6.58
N LEU A 122 5.13 -8.24 -6.49
CA LEU A 122 5.17 -7.49 -5.24
C LEU A 122 3.89 -6.68 -5.02
N LEU A 123 3.53 -6.51 -3.76
CA LEU A 123 2.54 -5.54 -3.31
C LEU A 123 3.13 -4.68 -2.21
N TYR A 124 3.05 -3.38 -2.39
CA TYR A 124 3.40 -2.38 -1.39
C TYR A 124 2.18 -1.56 -1.03
N ILE A 125 1.90 -1.40 0.28
CA ILE A 125 0.74 -0.67 0.78
C ILE A 125 1.21 0.44 1.71
N TRP A 126 0.87 1.69 1.40
CA TRP A 126 1.19 2.83 2.26
C TRP A 126 0.53 2.73 3.64
N SER A 127 1.30 3.09 4.67
CA SER A 127 0.77 3.49 5.97
C SER A 127 0.61 5.01 6.04
N SER A 128 -0.31 5.51 6.86
CA SER A 128 -0.42 6.95 7.15
C SER A 128 0.71 7.49 8.03
N THR A 129 1.60 6.64 8.53
CA THR A 129 2.68 7.03 9.43
C THR A 129 3.89 7.56 8.65
N GLU A 130 4.21 8.84 8.84
CA GLU A 130 5.44 9.43 8.36
C GLU A 130 6.65 8.87 9.13
N PHE A 131 7.75 8.58 8.44
CA PHE A 131 9.02 8.26 9.08
C PHE A 131 9.90 9.51 9.23
N ASP A 132 10.07 10.27 8.16
CA ASP A 132 10.76 11.55 8.11
C ASP A 132 10.23 12.43 6.96
N ARG A 133 10.83 13.59 6.73
CA ARG A 133 10.42 14.50 5.66
C ARG A 133 10.48 13.90 4.25
N ARG A 134 11.23 12.79 4.04
CA ARG A 134 11.40 12.15 2.74
C ARG A 134 10.65 10.83 2.63
N ARG A 135 10.45 10.12 3.76
CA ARG A 135 10.02 8.73 3.78
C ARG A 135 8.81 8.50 4.67
N ALA A 136 8.05 7.47 4.34
CA ALA A 136 6.92 6.99 5.13
C ALA A 136 6.96 5.45 5.23
N TYR A 137 6.21 4.90 6.19
CA TYR A 137 6.11 3.46 6.37
C TYR A 137 5.20 2.83 5.33
N ARG A 138 5.52 1.59 4.96
CA ARG A 138 4.72 0.72 4.10
C ARG A 138 4.74 -0.73 4.57
N MET A 139 3.75 -1.50 4.16
CA MET A 139 3.70 -2.94 4.30
C MET A 139 4.02 -3.59 2.95
N ASP A 140 4.82 -4.66 2.97
CA ASP A 140 5.25 -5.40 1.79
C ASP A 140 4.76 -6.83 1.84
N LEU A 141 4.25 -7.33 0.70
CA LEU A 141 4.01 -8.73 0.40
C LEU A 141 4.80 -9.11 -0.85
N LEU A 142 5.54 -10.22 -0.79
CA LEU A 142 6.49 -10.66 -1.81
C LEU A 142 6.15 -12.07 -2.24
N TYR A 143 6.04 -12.36 -3.57
CA TYR A 143 5.64 -13.67 -4.10
C TYR A 143 6.51 -14.85 -3.61
N PHE A 144 7.76 -14.57 -3.23
CA PHE A 144 8.74 -15.58 -2.80
C PHE A 144 8.85 -15.69 -1.27
N SER A 145 7.97 -15.09 -0.49
CA SER A 145 8.05 -15.10 0.98
C SER A 145 6.67 -15.17 1.64
N ASP A 146 6.56 -16.05 2.62
CA ASP A 146 5.38 -16.13 3.50
C ASP A 146 5.34 -14.99 4.52
N ASP A 147 6.46 -14.30 4.73
CA ASP A 147 6.54 -13.18 5.66
C ASP A 147 5.84 -11.93 5.11
N VAL A 148 5.30 -11.12 6.02
CA VAL A 148 4.97 -9.73 5.76
C VAL A 148 6.06 -8.83 6.36
N TYR A 149 6.41 -7.76 5.65
CA TYR A 149 7.43 -6.82 6.10
C TYR A 149 6.84 -5.43 6.31
N LEU A 150 7.36 -4.72 7.32
CA LEU A 150 7.12 -3.29 7.51
C LEU A 150 8.42 -2.55 7.21
N ASN A 151 8.41 -1.79 6.14
CA ASN A 151 9.55 -1.04 5.64
C ASN A 151 9.23 0.45 5.53
N ILE A 152 10.19 1.22 5.05
CA ILE A 152 10.07 2.65 4.72
C ILE A 152 10.45 2.87 3.27
N ASP A 153 9.84 3.86 2.63
CA ASP A 153 10.20 4.26 1.27
C ASP A 153 10.01 5.77 1.05
N ASP A 154 10.56 6.26 -0.05
CA ASP A 154 10.47 7.66 -0.43
C ASP A 154 9.02 8.03 -0.81
N LYS A 155 8.52 9.15 -0.32
CA LYS A 155 7.13 9.60 -0.45
C LYS A 155 6.67 9.84 -1.89
N ASN A 156 7.59 10.07 -2.83
CA ASN A 156 7.32 10.29 -4.25
C ASN A 156 7.25 9.01 -5.09
N VAL A 157 7.34 7.84 -4.45
CA VAL A 157 7.04 6.55 -5.08
C VAL A 157 5.54 6.27 -5.00
N GLY A 158 4.99 5.62 -6.01
CA GLY A 158 3.56 5.28 -6.07
C GLY A 158 3.31 3.86 -5.56
N PHE A 159 2.54 3.71 -4.46
CA PHE A 159 2.14 2.42 -3.89
C PHE A 159 0.62 2.32 -3.74
N SER A 160 0.15 1.10 -3.53
CA SER A 160 -1.26 0.82 -3.25
C SER A 160 -1.72 1.41 -1.91
N VAL A 161 -3.03 1.55 -1.77
CA VAL A 161 -3.71 1.92 -0.52
C VAL A 161 -4.76 0.87 -0.17
N ARG A 162 -4.77 0.44 1.09
CA ARG A 162 -5.80 -0.40 1.70
C ARG A 162 -6.36 0.30 2.93
N CYS A 163 -7.64 0.63 2.90
CA CYS A 163 -8.28 1.34 4.00
C CYS A 163 -8.73 0.39 5.10
N LEU A 164 -8.69 0.87 6.34
CA LEU A 164 -9.21 0.23 7.54
C LEU A 164 -10.51 0.95 7.95
N LYS A 165 -11.51 0.18 8.37
CA LYS A 165 -12.79 0.74 8.82
C LYS A 165 -12.64 1.30 10.24
N ASP A 166 -13.22 2.48 10.50
CA ASP A 166 -13.25 3.15 11.80
C ASP A 166 -14.01 2.37 12.88
#